data_64eab498c248216a2207b8ec3ae3e021
#
_entry.id   64eab498c248216a2207b8ec3ae3e021
#
_cell.length_a   1.000
_cell.length_b   1.000
_cell.length_c   1.000
_cell.angle_alpha   90.00
_cell.angle_beta   90.00
_cell.angle_gamma   90.00
#
_symmetry.space_group_name_H-M   'P 1'
#
loop_
_entity.id
_entity.type
_entity.pdbx_description
1 polymer ?
#
loop_
_entity_poly.entity_id
_entity_poly.type
_entity_poly.pdbx_seq_one_letter_code
_entity_poly.pdbx_strand_id
1 'polypeptide(L)'
;MSNYKLSDKAAALLKEIEVLSLQPYDDSKGIKSAPTKSWTPESTIGYGHLILQNEWNQYKNGITKEQAEALFLKDSEPMVTAINKLLKVSVTQQEFDALVIL
;
A
#
# COMPACT_ATOMS: atom_id res chain seq x y z
N MET A 1 18.96 17.14 4.22
CA MET A 1 17.73 16.33 4.11
C MET A 1 18.10 14.88 3.84
N SER A 2 17.34 13.96 4.45
CA SER A 2 17.54 12.53 4.22
C SER A 2 16.92 12.11 2.89
N ASN A 3 17.52 11.08 2.27
CA ASN A 3 17.06 10.54 0.98
C ASN A 3 16.91 9.02 1.05
N TYR A 4 16.42 8.52 2.17
CA TYR A 4 16.20 7.09 2.32
C TYR A 4 15.07 6.60 1.42
N LYS A 5 15.20 5.38 0.96
CA LYS A 5 14.14 4.66 0.25
C LYS A 5 13.81 3.40 1.04
N LEU A 6 12.59 2.92 0.90
CA LEU A 6 12.22 1.64 1.51
C LEU A 6 13.04 0.52 0.87
N SER A 7 13.69 -0.31 1.69
CA SER A 7 14.46 -1.44 1.17
C SER A 7 13.53 -2.52 0.61
N ASP A 8 14.06 -3.38 -0.28
CA ASP A 8 13.30 -4.50 -0.84
C ASP A 8 12.83 -5.46 0.26
N LYS A 9 13.65 -5.65 1.30
CA LYS A 9 13.30 -6.49 2.44
C LYS A 9 12.12 -5.94 3.22
N ALA A 10 12.12 -4.64 3.51
CA ALA A 10 11.02 -3.98 4.22
C ALA A 10 9.76 -3.93 3.37
N ALA A 11 9.90 -3.68 2.06
CA ALA A 11 8.78 -3.73 1.13
C ALA A 11 8.12 -5.12 1.11
N ALA A 12 8.94 -6.18 1.07
CA ALA A 12 8.43 -7.56 1.11
C ALA A 12 7.66 -7.83 2.41
N LEU A 13 8.17 -7.36 3.55
CA LEU A 13 7.50 -7.52 4.84
C LEU A 13 6.16 -6.78 4.89
N LEU A 14 6.11 -5.55 4.41
CA LEU A 14 4.85 -4.78 4.33
C LEU A 14 3.82 -5.48 3.45
N LYS A 15 4.24 -6.04 2.33
CA LYS A 15 3.35 -6.79 1.43
C LYS A 15 2.78 -8.04 2.09
N GLU A 16 3.57 -8.73 2.92
CA GLU A 16 3.07 -9.86 3.70
C GLU A 16 2.01 -9.44 4.70
N ILE A 17 2.22 -8.30 5.37
CA ILE A 17 1.25 -7.76 6.34
C ILE A 17 -0.05 -7.36 5.64
N GLU A 18 0.04 -6.73 4.47
CA GLU A 18 -1.09 -6.17 3.74
C GLU A 18 -1.82 -7.17 2.84
N VAL A 19 -1.42 -8.36 2.71
CA VAL A 19 -2.02 -9.44 1.91
C VAL A 19 -2.62 -8.96 0.56
N LEU A 20 -2.16 -9.57 -0.53
CA LEU A 20 -2.56 -9.17 -1.89
C LEU A 20 -3.99 -9.59 -2.25
N SER A 21 -4.76 -8.66 -2.84
CA SER A 21 -6.01 -8.97 -3.53
C SER A 21 -6.01 -8.35 -4.92
N LEU A 22 -6.26 -9.15 -5.95
CA LEU A 22 -6.32 -8.66 -7.34
C LEU A 22 -7.72 -8.19 -7.74
N GLN A 23 -8.72 -8.43 -6.89
CA GLN A 23 -10.10 -8.00 -7.09
C GLN A 23 -10.52 -7.07 -5.95
N PRO A 24 -11.39 -6.09 -6.22
CA PRO A 24 -11.88 -5.22 -5.15
C PRO A 24 -12.67 -6.01 -4.12
N TYR A 25 -12.44 -5.71 -2.85
CA TYR A 25 -13.21 -6.28 -1.75
C TYR A 25 -13.56 -5.19 -0.74
N ASP A 26 -14.64 -5.41 0.03
CA ASP A 26 -15.03 -4.51 1.10
C ASP A 26 -14.26 -4.91 2.37
N ASP A 27 -13.36 -4.04 2.83
CA ASP A 27 -12.48 -4.35 3.96
C ASP A 27 -13.26 -4.58 5.27
N SER A 28 -14.47 -4.03 5.39
CA SER A 28 -15.31 -4.29 6.56
C SER A 28 -15.77 -5.76 6.63
N LYS A 29 -15.75 -6.46 5.49
CA LYS A 29 -16.13 -7.88 5.38
C LYS A 29 -14.92 -8.81 5.34
N GLY A 30 -13.70 -8.26 5.26
CA GLY A 30 -12.45 -9.00 5.19
C GLY A 30 -12.04 -9.43 3.80
N ILE A 31 -10.75 -9.66 3.61
CA ILE A 31 -10.15 -9.99 2.30
C ILE A 31 -10.65 -11.32 1.72
N LYS A 32 -11.12 -12.23 2.56
CA LYS A 32 -11.63 -13.53 2.11
C LYS A 32 -13.09 -13.48 1.67
N SER A 33 -13.74 -12.33 1.79
CA SER A 33 -15.11 -12.17 1.31
C SER A 33 -15.15 -12.18 -0.22
N ALA A 34 -16.33 -12.40 -0.80
CA ALA A 34 -16.51 -12.32 -2.24
C ALA A 34 -16.14 -10.90 -2.73
N PRO A 35 -15.60 -10.76 -3.96
CA PRO A 35 -15.33 -9.45 -4.53
C PRO A 35 -16.58 -8.56 -4.49
N THR A 36 -16.39 -7.29 -4.14
CA THR A 36 -17.50 -6.34 -4.13
C THR A 36 -17.87 -5.95 -5.57
N LYS A 37 -19.14 -5.86 -5.86
CA LYS A 37 -19.67 -5.55 -7.21
C LYS A 37 -19.93 -4.07 -7.40
N SER A 38 -19.95 -3.31 -6.33
CA SER A 38 -20.17 -1.88 -6.36
C SER A 38 -19.25 -1.20 -5.35
N TRP A 39 -18.93 0.06 -5.59
CA TRP A 39 -18.08 0.82 -4.69
C TRP A 39 -18.73 1.01 -3.33
N THR A 40 -17.93 0.86 -2.27
CA THR A 40 -18.26 1.22 -0.90
C THR A 40 -17.11 2.04 -0.33
N PRO A 41 -17.31 2.81 0.76
CA PRO A 41 -16.21 3.55 1.38
C PRO A 41 -15.05 2.67 1.87
N GLU A 42 -15.28 1.36 2.01
CA GLU A 42 -14.27 0.39 2.45
C GLU A 42 -13.70 -0.45 1.30
N SER A 43 -14.00 -0.11 0.04
CA SER A 43 -13.49 -0.84 -1.13
C SER A 43 -11.97 -0.75 -1.19
N THR A 44 -11.31 -1.91 -1.27
CA THR A 44 -9.86 -2.06 -1.19
C THR A 44 -9.38 -3.01 -2.29
N ILE A 45 -8.17 -2.81 -2.79
CA ILE A 45 -7.56 -3.65 -3.82
C ILE A 45 -6.03 -3.64 -3.69
N GLY A 46 -5.37 -4.62 -4.28
CA GLY A 46 -3.91 -4.72 -4.26
C GLY A 46 -3.38 -5.04 -2.87
N TYR A 47 -2.37 -4.33 -2.44
CA TYR A 47 -1.77 -4.46 -1.10
C TYR A 47 -2.37 -3.39 -0.16
N GLY A 48 -3.67 -3.41 0.03
CA GLY A 48 -4.33 -2.50 0.96
C GLY A 48 -4.64 -1.12 0.40
N HIS A 49 -4.70 -0.94 -0.93
CA HIS A 49 -5.06 0.34 -1.51
C HIS A 49 -6.55 0.61 -1.35
N LEU A 50 -6.90 1.69 -0.65
CA LEU A 50 -8.29 2.14 -0.50
C LEU A 50 -8.74 2.81 -1.80
N ILE A 51 -9.78 2.24 -2.43
CA ILE A 51 -10.30 2.74 -3.70
C ILE A 51 -11.22 3.94 -3.42
N LEU A 52 -10.88 5.10 -3.97
CA LEU A 52 -11.75 6.27 -3.92
C LEU A 52 -12.90 6.10 -4.91
N GLN A 53 -14.02 6.77 -4.65
CA GLN A 53 -15.19 6.64 -5.52
C GLN A 53 -14.88 7.00 -6.98
N ASN A 54 -14.07 8.03 -7.21
CA ASN A 54 -13.66 8.44 -8.55
C ASN A 54 -12.66 7.48 -9.21
N GLU A 55 -12.10 6.52 -8.46
CA GLU A 55 -11.21 5.49 -8.99
C GLU A 55 -11.92 4.18 -9.31
N TRP A 56 -13.19 4.04 -8.94
CA TRP A 56 -13.91 2.78 -9.03
C TRP A 56 -13.89 2.16 -10.44
N ASN A 57 -14.12 2.96 -11.46
CA ASN A 57 -14.13 2.47 -12.84
C ASN A 57 -12.77 1.91 -13.26
N GLN A 58 -11.68 2.41 -12.68
CA GLN A 58 -10.33 1.95 -12.96
C GLN A 58 -10.06 0.57 -12.36
N TYR A 59 -10.63 0.28 -11.19
CA TYR A 59 -10.27 -0.92 -10.41
C TYR A 59 -11.37 -1.99 -10.35
N LYS A 60 -12.60 -1.67 -10.74
CA LYS A 60 -13.76 -2.56 -10.57
C LYS A 60 -13.60 -3.94 -11.21
N ASN A 61 -12.81 -4.07 -12.26
CA ASN A 61 -12.59 -5.32 -12.99
C ASN A 61 -11.31 -6.04 -12.54
N GLY A 62 -10.66 -5.55 -11.48
CA GLY A 62 -9.44 -6.14 -10.97
C GLY A 62 -8.18 -5.54 -11.56
N ILE A 63 -7.04 -5.99 -11.06
CA ILE A 63 -5.71 -5.55 -11.50
C ILE A 63 -4.78 -6.76 -11.63
N THR A 64 -3.65 -6.56 -12.31
CA THR A 64 -2.57 -7.55 -12.36
C THR A 64 -1.68 -7.41 -11.12
N LYS A 65 -0.85 -8.42 -10.87
CA LYS A 65 0.14 -8.36 -9.79
C LYS A 65 1.11 -7.20 -9.99
N GLU A 66 1.53 -6.96 -11.22
CA GLU A 66 2.43 -5.86 -11.58
C GLU A 66 1.79 -4.50 -11.27
N GLN A 67 0.51 -4.36 -11.56
CA GLN A 67 -0.24 -3.15 -11.21
C GLN A 67 -0.37 -2.97 -9.71
N ALA A 68 -0.58 -4.07 -8.96
CA ALA A 68 -0.62 -4.03 -7.50
C ALA A 68 0.72 -3.59 -6.91
N GLU A 69 1.85 -4.08 -7.46
CA GLU A 69 3.19 -3.67 -7.05
C GLU A 69 3.42 -2.18 -7.28
N ALA A 70 3.06 -1.67 -8.45
CA ALA A 70 3.20 -0.25 -8.77
C ALA A 70 2.35 0.62 -7.85
N LEU A 71 1.14 0.18 -7.55
CA LEU A 71 0.21 0.87 -6.66
C LEU A 71 0.75 0.92 -5.23
N PHE A 72 1.34 -0.17 -4.75
CA PHE A 72 1.97 -0.24 -3.44
C PHE A 72 3.11 0.77 -3.31
N LEU A 73 3.98 0.86 -4.32
CA LEU A 73 5.09 1.82 -4.31
C LEU A 73 4.58 3.25 -4.31
N LYS A 74 3.57 3.54 -5.10
CA LYS A 74 2.95 4.87 -5.17
C LYS A 74 2.31 5.25 -3.84
N ASP A 75 1.59 4.34 -3.21
CA ASP A 75 0.89 4.59 -1.94
C ASP A 75 1.87 4.79 -0.79
N SER A 76 3.02 4.09 -0.79
CA SER A 76 4.02 4.21 0.27
C SER A 76 4.90 5.46 0.14
N GLU A 77 5.01 6.05 -1.05
CA GLU A 77 5.89 7.19 -1.32
C GLU A 77 5.64 8.41 -0.41
N PRO A 78 4.40 8.86 -0.19
CA PRO A 78 4.16 9.99 0.70
C PRO A 78 4.66 9.77 2.12
N MET A 79 4.53 8.55 2.64
CA MET A 79 5.01 8.19 3.97
C MET A 79 6.54 8.22 4.04
N VAL A 80 7.21 7.62 3.05
CA VAL A 80 8.68 7.64 2.94
C VAL A 80 9.19 9.08 2.86
N THR A 81 8.56 9.92 2.04
CA THR A 81 8.90 11.34 1.90
C THR A 81 8.72 12.09 3.22
N ALA A 82 7.61 11.87 3.90
CA ALA A 82 7.32 12.53 5.18
C ALA A 82 8.37 12.17 6.25
N ILE A 83 8.74 10.90 6.34
CA ILE A 83 9.75 10.45 7.30
C ILE A 83 11.11 11.09 6.99
N ASN A 84 11.52 11.12 5.71
CA ASN A 84 12.78 11.76 5.32
C ASN A 84 12.82 13.24 5.72
N LYS A 85 11.71 13.95 5.61
CA LYS A 85 11.62 15.36 6.02
C LYS A 85 11.74 15.56 7.52
N LEU A 86 11.28 14.60 8.31
CA LEU A 86 11.29 14.69 9.76
C LEU A 86 12.63 14.23 10.36
N LEU A 87 13.42 13.44 9.63
CA LEU A 87 14.71 12.96 10.13
C LEU A 87 15.72 14.09 10.19
N LYS A 88 16.26 14.32 11.38
CA LYS A 88 17.28 15.34 11.65
C LYS A 88 18.66 14.75 11.90
N VAL A 89 18.73 13.42 11.96
CA VAL A 89 19.97 12.67 12.19
C VAL A 89 20.05 11.54 11.19
N SER A 90 21.27 11.07 10.91
CA SER A 90 21.44 9.88 10.07
C SER A 90 21.00 8.63 10.84
N VAL A 91 20.30 7.76 10.14
CA VAL A 91 19.86 6.46 10.68
C VAL A 91 20.36 5.35 9.76
N THR A 92 20.38 4.13 10.26
CA THR A 92 20.66 2.97 9.40
C THR A 92 19.45 2.68 8.52
N GLN A 93 19.65 1.91 7.44
CA GLN A 93 18.55 1.50 6.58
C GLN A 93 17.52 0.69 7.38
N GLN A 94 17.96 -0.16 8.30
CA GLN A 94 17.06 -0.94 9.15
C GLN A 94 16.21 -0.07 10.07
N GLU A 95 16.81 0.98 10.63
CA GLU A 95 16.09 1.94 11.48
C GLU A 95 15.06 2.71 10.67
N PHE A 96 15.42 3.14 9.46
CA PHE A 96 14.49 3.82 8.56
C PHE A 96 13.30 2.94 8.19
N ASP A 97 13.57 1.69 7.80
CA ASP A 97 12.54 0.71 7.45
C ASP A 97 11.57 0.49 8.60
N ALA A 98 12.07 0.41 9.83
CA ALA A 98 11.24 0.27 11.03
C ALA A 98 10.30 1.45 11.22
N LEU A 99 10.76 2.68 10.93
CA LEU A 99 9.92 3.88 11.01
C LEU A 99 8.78 3.85 9.98
N VAL A 100 9.03 3.31 8.80
CA VAL A 100 8.00 3.20 7.75
C VAL A 100 6.96 2.13 8.12
N ILE A 101 7.41 0.99 8.67
CA ILE A 101 6.55 -0.15 9.00
C ILE A 101 5.65 0.15 10.22
N LEU A 102 6.14 0.96 11.16
CA LEU A 102 5.32 1.37 12.29
C LEU A 102 4.15 2.24 11.84
#